data_1a4ff35baa4fb841c39a5eda971dee76
#
_entry.id   1a4ff35baa4fb841c39a5eda971dee76
#
_cell.length_a   1.000
_cell.length_b   1.000
_cell.length_c   1.000
_cell.angle_alpha   90.00
_cell.angle_beta   90.00
_cell.angle_gamma   90.00
#
_symmetry.space_group_name_H-M   'P 1'
#
loop_
_entity.id
_entity.type
_entity.pdbx_description
1 polymer ?
#
loop_
_entity_poly.entity_id
_entity_poly.type
_entity_poly.pdbx_seq_one_letter_code
_entity_poly.pdbx_strand_id
1 'polypeptide(L)' 'TVTYQELPDGATETYKIVGSAEANPFDYKISNESPVAQALLGKEVGDVAKVSLPTGPEDSMEIKILEVE' A
#
# COMPACT_ATOMS: atom_id res chain seq x y z
N THR A 1 -6.71 -3.22 7.84
CA THR A 1 -7.02 -2.04 7.04
C THR A 1 -5.92 -1.02 7.19
N VAL A 2 -5.42 -0.52 6.09
CA VAL A 2 -4.35 0.48 6.07
C VAL A 2 -4.80 1.64 5.21
N THR A 3 -4.63 2.85 5.75
CA THR A 3 -4.85 4.09 5.00
C THR A 3 -3.50 4.74 4.77
N TYR A 4 -3.21 5.09 3.54
CA TYR A 4 -1.96 5.74 3.19
C TYR A 4 -2.21 6.89 2.21
N GLN A 5 -1.22 7.77 2.10
CA GLN A 5 -1.21 8.85 1.13
C GLN A 5 -0.03 8.69 0.20
N GLU A 6 -0.28 8.79 -1.09
CA GLU A 6 0.78 8.79 -2.08
C GLU A 6 1.53 10.12 -2.04
N LEU A 7 2.84 10.05 -2.03
CA LEU A 7 3.67 11.26 -1.97
C LEU A 7 4.22 11.59 -3.36
N PRO A 8 4.52 12.87 -3.62
CA PRO A 8 4.42 14.01 -2.69
C PRO A 8 3.03 14.62 -2.55
N ASP A 9 2.16 14.48 -3.54
CA ASP A 9 0.86 15.16 -3.57
C ASP A 9 -0.28 14.24 -3.94
N GLY A 10 -0.12 12.95 -3.70
CA GLY A 10 -1.10 11.97 -4.10
C GLY A 10 -2.36 11.95 -3.24
N ALA A 11 -3.34 11.22 -3.73
CA ALA A 11 -4.59 11.01 -3.01
C ALA A 11 -4.40 10.04 -1.85
N THR A 12 -5.28 10.15 -0.87
CA THR A 12 -5.35 9.21 0.24
C THR A 12 -6.17 8.00 -0.19
N GLU A 13 -5.68 6.81 0.10
CA GLU A 13 -6.38 5.58 -0.22
C GLU A 13 -6.40 4.64 0.97
N THR A 14 -7.47 3.88 1.10
CA THR A 14 -7.65 2.89 2.16
C THR A 14 -7.80 1.52 1.54
N TYR A 15 -7.00 0.56 2.02
CA TYR A 15 -7.07 -0.81 1.54
C TYR A 15 -7.10 -1.78 2.72
N LYS A 16 -7.77 -2.90 2.49
CA LYS A 16 -7.77 -4.01 3.43
C LYS A 16 -6.82 -5.09 2.90
N ILE A 17 -5.87 -5.48 3.71
CA ILE A 17 -4.95 -6.55 3.35
C ILE A 17 -5.58 -7.88 3.73
N VAL A 18 -5.75 -8.76 2.73
CA VAL A 18 -6.39 -10.06 2.91
C VAL A 18 -5.54 -11.14 2.26
N GLY A 19 -5.92 -12.39 2.43
CA GLY A 19 -5.28 -13.48 1.70
C GLY A 19 -5.56 -13.37 0.21
N SER A 20 -4.69 -13.95 -0.61
CA SER A 20 -4.79 -13.83 -2.07
C SER A 20 -6.11 -14.34 -2.62
N ALA A 21 -6.73 -15.33 -1.98
CA ALA A 21 -8.04 -15.86 -2.40
C ALA A 21 -9.16 -14.86 -2.19
N GLU A 22 -9.00 -13.91 -1.29
CA GLU A 22 -10.02 -12.92 -0.98
C GLU A 22 -9.72 -11.56 -1.59
N ALA A 23 -8.55 -11.39 -2.18
CA ALA A 23 -8.15 -10.12 -2.76
C ALA A 23 -9.08 -9.73 -3.92
N ASN A 24 -9.54 -8.49 -3.88
CA ASN A 24 -10.40 -7.94 -4.91
C ASN A 24 -10.16 -6.43 -4.99
N PRO A 25 -9.46 -5.95 -6.01
CA PRO A 25 -9.15 -4.53 -6.11
C PRO A 25 -10.40 -3.65 -6.28
N PHE A 26 -11.48 -4.20 -6.77
CA PHE A 26 -12.73 -3.44 -6.88
C PHE A 26 -13.38 -3.19 -5.52
N ASP A 27 -13.05 -4.02 -4.52
CA ASP A 27 -13.54 -3.87 -3.17
C ASP A 27 -12.46 -3.30 -2.23
N TYR A 28 -11.40 -2.75 -2.78
CA TYR A 28 -10.26 -2.23 -2.02
C TYR A 28 -9.63 -3.28 -1.10
N LYS A 29 -9.63 -4.52 -1.55
CA LYS A 29 -8.97 -5.63 -0.85
C LYS A 29 -7.76 -6.06 -1.65
N ILE A 30 -6.60 -5.97 -1.04
CA ILE A 30 -5.34 -6.33 -1.70
C ILE A 30 -4.75 -7.57 -1.04
N SER A 31 -4.05 -8.34 -1.85
CA SER A 31 -3.36 -9.53 -1.36
C SER A 31 -2.17 -9.14 -0.48
N ASN A 32 -1.95 -9.92 0.57
CA ASN A 32 -0.75 -9.74 1.40
C ASN A 32 0.55 -10.03 0.64
N GLU A 33 0.44 -10.59 -0.56
CA GLU A 33 1.59 -10.84 -1.43
C GLU A 33 1.83 -9.70 -2.44
N SER A 34 0.92 -8.73 -2.51
CA SER A 34 1.10 -7.63 -3.45
C SER A 34 2.26 -6.74 -3.03
N PRO A 35 2.93 -6.07 -3.99
CA PRO A 35 4.04 -5.17 -3.65
C PRO A 35 3.65 -4.07 -2.68
N VAL A 36 2.44 -3.51 -2.84
CA VAL A 36 1.95 -2.47 -1.94
C VAL A 36 1.75 -3.03 -0.53
N ALA A 37 1.11 -4.20 -0.43
CA ALA A 37 0.88 -4.81 0.88
C ALA A 37 2.20 -5.14 1.57
N GLN A 38 3.17 -5.67 0.84
CA GLN A 38 4.48 -5.99 1.41
C GLN A 38 5.20 -4.75 1.90
N ALA A 39 5.06 -3.64 1.18
CA ALA A 39 5.64 -2.37 1.61
C ALA A 39 4.95 -1.84 2.88
N LEU A 40 3.66 -2.14 3.05
CA LEU A 40 2.90 -1.68 4.21
C LEU A 40 3.09 -2.55 5.44
N LEU A 41 3.36 -3.84 5.26
CA LEU A 41 3.53 -4.76 6.37
C LEU A 41 4.75 -4.37 7.22
N GLY A 42 4.56 -4.34 8.53
CA GLY A 42 5.62 -3.94 9.46
C GLY A 42 5.80 -2.44 9.60
N LYS A 43 5.00 -1.65 8.91
CA LYS A 43 5.06 -0.19 9.02
C LYS A 43 4.05 0.30 10.05
N GLU A 44 4.36 1.45 10.62
CA GLU A 44 3.50 2.09 11.62
C GLU A 44 2.99 3.42 11.08
N VAL A 45 1.98 3.95 11.75
CA VAL A 45 1.44 5.27 11.42
C VAL A 45 2.57 6.31 11.46
N GLY A 46 2.66 7.10 10.40
CA GLY A 46 3.71 8.11 10.24
C GLY A 46 4.93 7.64 9.48
N ASP A 47 5.06 6.33 9.26
CA ASP A 47 6.18 5.81 8.47
C ASP A 47 5.96 6.09 6.98
N VAL A 48 7.07 6.22 6.29
CA VAL A 48 7.07 6.34 4.82
C VAL A 48 7.60 5.03 4.24
N ALA A 49 6.85 4.44 3.35
CA ALA A 49 7.23 3.22 2.66
C ALA A 49 7.48 3.49 1.20
N LYS A 50 8.43 2.80 0.62
CA LYS A 50 8.74 2.90 -0.80
C LYS A 50 8.21 1.67 -1.51
N VAL A 51 7.39 1.89 -2.52
CA VAL A 51 6.78 0.80 -3.30
C VAL A 51 7.44 0.79 -4.67
N SER A 52 7.99 -0.36 -5.04
CA SER A 52 8.53 -0.56 -6.38
C SER A 52 7.41 -0.85 -7.36
N LEU A 53 7.39 -0.13 -8.46
CA LEU A 53 6.38 -0.33 -9.49
C LEU A 53 6.84 -1.35 -10.52
N PRO A 54 5.93 -2.12 -11.12
CA PRO A 54 6.30 -3.15 -12.10
C PRO A 54 6.77 -2.57 -13.44
N THR A 55 6.65 -1.27 -13.63
CA THR A 55 7.02 -0.60 -14.89
C THR A 55 8.51 -0.41 -15.04
N GLY A 56 9.29 -0.56 -13.97
CA GLY A 56 10.74 -0.48 -14.06
C GLY A 56 11.39 -0.35 -12.69
N PRO A 57 12.68 -0.71 -12.59
CA PRO A 57 13.40 -0.64 -11.31
C PRO A 57 13.61 0.80 -10.80
N GLU A 58 13.50 1.77 -11.68
CA GLU A 58 13.61 3.17 -11.29
C GLU A 58 12.26 3.79 -10.94
N ASP A 59 11.18 3.12 -11.30
CA ASP A 59 9.85 3.59 -11.01
C ASP A 59 9.43 3.12 -9.62
N SER A 60 9.34 4.05 -8.74
CA SER A 60 8.87 3.78 -7.38
C SER A 60 8.07 4.96 -6.91
N MET A 61 7.16 4.69 -5.99
CA MET A 61 6.43 5.76 -5.32
C MET A 61 6.62 5.63 -3.82
N GLU A 62 6.54 6.75 -3.14
CA GLU A 62 6.58 6.76 -1.70
C GLU A 62 5.16 6.96 -1.17
N ILE A 63 4.84 6.26 -0.11
CA ILE A 63 3.55 6.38 0.53
C ILE A 63 3.77 6.59 2.01
N LYS A 64 2.93 7.43 2.59
CA LYS A 64 2.96 7.70 4.02
C LYS A 64 1.79 6.99 4.69
N ILE A 65 2.07 6.23 5.71
CA ILE A 65 1.06 5.49 6.44
C ILE A 65 0.31 6.46 7.36
N LEU A 66 -0.98 6.62 7.12
CA LEU A 66 -1.82 7.53 7.90
C LEU A 66 -2.57 6.81 9.00
N GLU A 67 -2.99 5.58 8.76
CA GLU A 67 -3.75 4.80 9.72
C GLU A 67 -3.53 3.32 9.47
N VAL A 68 -3.43 2.56 10.55
CA VAL A 68 -3.32 1.10 10.51
C VAL A 68 -4.31 0.51 11.52
N GLU A 69 -5.18 -0.36 11.02
CA GLU A 69 -6.12 -1.08 11.87
C GLU A 69 -6.00 -2.58 11.67
#